data_ab65d6f778276b9edd92eeab174d70f3
#
_entry.id   ab65d6f778276b9edd92eeab174d70f3
#
_cell.length_a   1.000
_cell.length_b   1.000
_cell.length_c   1.000
_cell.angle_alpha   90.00
_cell.angle_beta   90.00
_cell.angle_gamma   90.00
#
_symmetry.space_group_name_H-M   'P 1'
#
loop_
_entity.id
_entity.type
_entity.pdbx_description
1 polymer ?
#
loop_
_entity_poly.entity_id
_entity_poly.type
_entity_poly.pdbx_seq_one_letter_code
_entity_poly.pdbx_strand_id
1 'polypeptide(L)'
;QKLTDTPLTNEKFGWLSGKTISIGYGIADALRINFVGELGWELHHPIEMQNYIFDEIMKAGEEFNIRPFGIRAMDSMRLEKSYRVIPKEMSIEYSAFESGLDRFIKLDKSSDFIGKTALKKSMEDANKNNFVTLEILDTKDADARGSEGIFKNGELIGRATSGGFGFRINKSLALGLVQSEYSKIGEKLEIEILGNKYVANVISEAPFDPSNKLLMS
;
A
#
# COMPACT_ATOMS: atom_id res chain seq x y z
N GLN A 1 -6.87 18.86 -15.67
CA GLN A 1 -7.06 20.34 -15.81
C GLN A 1 -8.24 20.74 -16.70
N LYS A 2 -8.60 19.94 -17.73
CA LYS A 2 -9.74 20.26 -18.64
C LYS A 2 -11.10 20.27 -17.96
N LEU A 3 -11.23 19.62 -16.82
CA LEU A 3 -12.49 19.46 -16.09
C LEU A 3 -12.69 20.47 -14.97
N THR A 4 -11.63 21.22 -14.63
CA THR A 4 -11.67 22.16 -13.50
C THR A 4 -10.80 23.38 -13.77
N ASP A 5 -11.24 24.54 -13.30
CA ASP A 5 -10.46 25.78 -13.31
C ASP A 5 -9.42 25.81 -12.17
N THR A 6 -9.54 24.92 -11.19
CA THR A 6 -8.57 24.82 -10.10
C THR A 6 -7.20 24.35 -10.64
N PRO A 7 -6.12 25.11 -10.45
CA PRO A 7 -4.79 24.68 -10.90
C PRO A 7 -4.36 23.38 -10.22
N LEU A 8 -3.93 22.40 -11.04
CA LEU A 8 -3.51 21.06 -10.59
C LEU A 8 -1.98 20.87 -10.61
N THR A 9 -1.20 21.95 -10.77
CA THR A 9 0.27 21.86 -10.72
C THR A 9 0.77 21.53 -9.31
N ASN A 10 1.99 21.00 -9.21
CA ASN A 10 2.60 20.65 -7.92
C ASN A 10 2.68 21.82 -6.94
N GLU A 11 2.94 23.04 -7.43
CA GLU A 11 3.02 24.26 -6.61
C GLU A 11 1.65 24.67 -6.04
N LYS A 12 0.58 24.38 -6.77
CA LYS A 12 -0.77 24.82 -6.42
C LYS A 12 -1.60 23.72 -5.76
N PHE A 13 -1.32 22.47 -6.09
CA PHE A 13 -2.02 21.32 -5.53
C PHE A 13 -1.01 20.19 -5.24
N GLY A 14 -0.22 20.39 -4.19
CA GLY A 14 0.87 19.47 -3.81
C GLY A 14 0.38 18.11 -3.30
N TRP A 15 1.26 17.14 -3.30
CA TRP A 15 1.01 15.82 -2.75
C TRP A 15 0.58 15.88 -1.27
N LEU A 16 -0.33 14.99 -0.86
CA LEU A 16 -0.97 14.95 0.46
C LEU A 16 -1.81 16.20 0.81
N SER A 17 -2.26 16.93 -0.19
CA SER A 17 -3.19 18.04 0.01
C SER A 17 -4.59 17.70 -0.49
N GLY A 18 -5.58 18.44 -0.04
CA GLY A 18 -6.97 18.33 -0.44
C GLY A 18 -7.57 19.67 -0.80
N LYS A 19 -8.48 19.70 -1.77
CA LYS A 19 -9.23 20.89 -2.17
C LYS A 19 -10.62 20.51 -2.64
N THR A 20 -11.58 21.35 -2.35
CA THR A 20 -12.88 21.31 -3.05
C THR A 20 -12.71 21.90 -4.43
N ILE A 21 -13.08 21.16 -5.46
CA ILE A 21 -12.97 21.57 -6.87
C ILE A 21 -14.30 21.39 -7.58
N SER A 22 -14.52 22.17 -8.65
CA SER A 22 -15.59 21.92 -9.60
C SER A 22 -15.12 20.97 -10.69
N ILE A 23 -15.97 20.06 -11.12
CA ILE A 23 -15.81 19.19 -12.30
C ILE A 23 -17.05 19.41 -13.15
N GLY A 24 -16.94 20.28 -14.15
CA GLY A 24 -18.11 20.78 -14.85
C GLY A 24 -19.12 21.42 -13.88
N TYR A 25 -20.32 20.87 -13.79
CA TYR A 25 -21.38 21.31 -12.84
C TYR A 25 -21.31 20.58 -11.49
N GLY A 26 -20.51 19.54 -11.38
CA GLY A 26 -20.34 18.79 -10.14
C GLY A 26 -19.29 19.43 -9.21
N ILE A 27 -19.42 19.16 -7.91
CA ILE A 27 -18.45 19.56 -6.89
C ILE A 27 -17.89 18.29 -6.26
N ALA A 28 -16.57 18.23 -6.08
CA ALA A 28 -15.89 17.15 -5.40
C ALA A 28 -14.79 17.66 -4.49
N ASP A 29 -14.59 17.00 -3.36
CA ASP A 29 -13.39 17.12 -2.57
C ASP A 29 -12.31 16.22 -3.19
N ALA A 30 -11.34 16.83 -3.82
CA ALA A 30 -10.21 16.14 -4.44
C ALA A 30 -9.06 16.04 -3.44
N LEU A 31 -8.64 14.81 -3.17
CA LEU A 31 -7.46 14.53 -2.36
C LEU A 31 -6.34 14.05 -3.28
N ARG A 32 -5.19 14.72 -3.25
CA ARG A 32 -4.03 14.29 -4.06
C ARG A 32 -3.29 13.15 -3.37
N ILE A 33 -3.95 12.02 -3.37
CA ILE A 33 -3.47 10.75 -2.88
C ILE A 33 -3.89 9.64 -3.85
N ASN A 34 -3.25 8.48 -3.74
CA ASN A 34 -3.65 7.30 -4.49
C ASN A 34 -3.16 6.04 -3.79
N PHE A 35 -3.65 4.91 -4.24
CA PHE A 35 -3.30 3.60 -3.70
C PHE A 35 -2.52 2.72 -4.68
N VAL A 36 -1.99 3.31 -5.76
CA VAL A 36 -1.32 2.58 -6.84
C VAL A 36 0.12 3.06 -7.12
N GLY A 37 0.57 4.10 -6.41
CA GLY A 37 1.94 4.63 -6.52
C GLY A 37 2.20 5.46 -7.78
N GLU A 38 1.17 6.02 -8.38
CA GLU A 38 1.23 6.91 -9.53
C GLU A 38 0.68 8.29 -9.15
N LEU A 39 0.84 9.30 -10.02
CA LEU A 39 0.11 10.56 -9.87
C LEU A 39 -1.40 10.29 -9.91
N GLY A 40 -2.13 10.79 -8.93
CA GLY A 40 -3.56 10.55 -8.87
C GLY A 40 -4.29 11.40 -7.84
N TRP A 41 -5.60 11.37 -7.95
CA TRP A 41 -6.53 11.99 -7.01
C TRP A 41 -7.65 11.03 -6.64
N GLU A 42 -8.08 11.09 -5.39
CA GLU A 42 -9.36 10.56 -4.97
C GLU A 42 -10.39 11.68 -5.00
N LEU A 43 -11.55 11.41 -5.60
CA LEU A 43 -12.64 12.39 -5.73
C LEU A 43 -13.81 11.95 -4.86
N HIS A 44 -14.06 12.68 -3.80
CA HIS A 44 -15.18 12.46 -2.89
C HIS A 44 -16.30 13.43 -3.26
N HIS A 45 -17.45 12.92 -3.64
CA HIS A 45 -18.56 13.72 -4.14
C HIS A 45 -19.91 13.13 -3.71
N PRO A 46 -21.01 13.94 -3.73
CA PRO A 46 -22.34 13.42 -3.51
C PRO A 46 -22.72 12.34 -4.53
N ILE A 47 -23.46 11.30 -4.09
CA ILE A 47 -23.81 10.16 -4.93
C ILE A 47 -24.59 10.55 -6.18
N GLU A 48 -25.37 11.64 -6.10
CA GLU A 48 -26.15 12.18 -7.21
C GLU A 48 -25.27 12.66 -8.38
N MET A 49 -24.00 12.99 -8.11
CA MET A 49 -23.04 13.45 -9.11
C MET A 49 -22.22 12.30 -9.73
N GLN A 50 -22.36 11.08 -9.24
CA GLN A 50 -21.52 9.93 -9.63
C GLN A 50 -21.48 9.73 -11.16
N ASN A 51 -22.63 9.59 -11.78
CA ASN A 51 -22.69 9.33 -13.22
C ASN A 51 -22.15 10.51 -14.03
N TYR A 52 -22.58 11.71 -13.65
CA TYR A 52 -22.15 12.93 -14.35
C TYR A 52 -20.61 13.11 -14.30
N ILE A 53 -20.02 13.03 -13.12
CA ILE A 53 -18.55 13.19 -12.94
C ILE A 53 -17.81 12.08 -13.69
N PHE A 54 -18.30 10.83 -13.62
CA PHE A 54 -17.71 9.71 -14.35
C PHE A 54 -17.71 9.95 -15.86
N ASP A 55 -18.85 10.34 -16.42
CA ASP A 55 -19.01 10.58 -17.87
C ASP A 55 -18.12 11.74 -18.34
N GLU A 56 -18.03 12.83 -17.59
CA GLU A 56 -17.15 13.97 -17.90
C GLU A 56 -15.67 13.55 -17.87
N ILE A 57 -15.26 12.75 -16.88
CA ILE A 57 -13.88 12.21 -16.79
C ILE A 57 -13.59 11.31 -17.99
N MET A 58 -14.48 10.37 -18.30
CA MET A 58 -14.29 9.45 -19.42
C MET A 58 -14.20 10.20 -20.75
N LYS A 59 -15.08 11.17 -20.98
CA LYS A 59 -15.08 12.02 -22.18
C LYS A 59 -13.78 12.82 -22.30
N ALA A 60 -13.35 13.50 -21.24
CA ALA A 60 -12.11 14.29 -21.25
C ALA A 60 -10.86 13.41 -21.38
N GLY A 61 -10.96 12.14 -20.95
CA GLY A 61 -9.88 11.17 -20.99
C GLY A 61 -9.73 10.41 -22.31
N GLU A 62 -10.68 10.51 -23.25
CA GLU A 62 -10.64 9.77 -24.53
C GLU A 62 -9.34 9.98 -25.30
N GLU A 63 -8.88 11.21 -25.42
CA GLU A 63 -7.63 11.56 -26.12
C GLU A 63 -6.37 11.01 -25.44
N PHE A 64 -6.48 10.64 -24.15
CA PHE A 64 -5.42 10.03 -23.34
C PHE A 64 -5.58 8.51 -23.20
N ASN A 65 -6.51 7.91 -23.92
CA ASN A 65 -6.84 6.48 -23.82
C ASN A 65 -7.20 6.04 -22.38
N ILE A 66 -7.95 6.87 -21.65
CA ILE A 66 -8.44 6.54 -20.31
C ILE A 66 -9.15 5.18 -20.30
N ARG A 67 -8.88 4.36 -19.30
CA ARG A 67 -9.54 3.06 -19.15
C ARG A 67 -9.79 2.78 -17.68
N PRO A 68 -10.99 2.31 -17.31
CA PRO A 68 -11.23 1.74 -15.99
C PRO A 68 -10.36 0.50 -15.77
N PHE A 69 -9.92 0.27 -14.54
CA PHE A 69 -9.25 -0.95 -14.12
C PHE A 69 -9.87 -1.51 -12.84
N GLY A 70 -9.77 -2.83 -12.65
CA GLY A 70 -10.42 -3.52 -11.54
C GLY A 70 -9.56 -3.60 -10.28
N ILE A 71 -10.19 -4.01 -9.18
CA ILE A 71 -9.60 -4.16 -7.84
C ILE A 71 -8.35 -5.05 -7.83
N ARG A 72 -8.27 -6.08 -8.70
CA ARG A 72 -7.10 -6.97 -8.77
C ARG A 72 -5.86 -6.25 -9.33
N ALA A 73 -6.07 -5.36 -10.33
CA ALA A 73 -4.96 -4.53 -10.83
C ALA A 73 -4.49 -3.54 -9.76
N MET A 74 -5.44 -2.92 -9.04
CA MET A 74 -5.12 -2.05 -7.90
C MET A 74 -4.33 -2.82 -6.83
N ASP A 75 -4.74 -4.05 -6.48
CA ASP A 75 -4.06 -4.87 -5.47
C ASP A 75 -2.62 -5.24 -5.90
N SER A 76 -2.41 -5.58 -7.18
CA SER A 76 -1.06 -5.77 -7.73
C SER A 76 -0.21 -4.51 -7.59
N MET A 77 -0.73 -3.36 -8.00
CA MET A 77 -0.01 -2.09 -7.97
C MET A 77 0.30 -1.61 -6.54
N ARG A 78 -0.63 -1.80 -5.57
CA ARG A 78 -0.38 -1.43 -4.17
C ARG A 78 0.68 -2.34 -3.51
N LEU A 79 0.73 -3.64 -3.88
CA LEU A 79 1.76 -4.58 -3.41
C LEU A 79 3.16 -4.11 -3.79
N GLU A 80 3.34 -3.63 -5.02
CA GLU A 80 4.60 -3.08 -5.51
C GLU A 80 5.05 -1.82 -4.76
N LYS A 81 4.13 -1.16 -4.04
CA LYS A 81 4.39 -0.03 -3.13
C LYS A 81 4.44 -0.46 -1.66
N SER A 82 4.23 -1.72 -1.36
CA SER A 82 4.10 -2.23 0.01
C SER A 82 3.02 -1.52 0.83
N TYR A 83 1.97 -1.02 0.17
CA TYR A 83 0.87 -0.34 0.85
C TYR A 83 0.00 -1.34 1.62
N ARG A 84 -0.25 -1.02 2.89
CA ARG A 84 -1.03 -1.82 3.83
C ARG A 84 -2.52 -1.67 3.59
N VAL A 85 -3.27 -2.74 3.83
CA VAL A 85 -4.73 -2.80 3.69
C VAL A 85 -5.38 -3.27 5.00
N ILE A 86 -6.50 -2.67 5.35
CA ILE A 86 -7.40 -3.16 6.40
C ILE A 86 -8.27 -4.28 5.79
N PRO A 87 -8.42 -5.44 6.44
CA PRO A 87 -7.89 -5.85 7.76
C PRO A 87 -6.63 -6.74 7.68
N LYS A 88 -5.88 -6.72 6.58
CA LYS A 88 -4.75 -7.64 6.37
C LYS A 88 -3.51 -7.23 7.18
N GLU A 89 -2.78 -6.22 6.72
CA GLU A 89 -1.58 -5.70 7.39
C GLU A 89 -1.91 -4.82 8.59
N MET A 90 -3.07 -4.18 8.56
CA MET A 90 -3.60 -3.31 9.63
C MET A 90 -4.82 -3.98 10.25
N SER A 91 -4.59 -4.82 11.25
CA SER A 91 -5.62 -5.54 12.00
C SER A 91 -5.47 -5.29 13.49
N ILE A 92 -6.44 -5.76 14.28
CA ILE A 92 -6.36 -5.72 15.76
C ILE A 92 -5.34 -6.71 16.33
N GLU A 93 -4.79 -7.60 15.51
CA GLU A 93 -3.80 -8.61 15.94
C GLU A 93 -2.39 -8.03 16.08
N TYR A 94 -2.12 -6.91 15.39
CA TYR A 94 -0.80 -6.31 15.33
C TYR A 94 -0.80 -4.87 15.81
N SER A 95 0.24 -4.50 16.52
CA SER A 95 0.48 -3.10 16.86
C SER A 95 0.82 -2.28 15.61
N ALA A 96 0.67 -0.96 15.70
CA ALA A 96 1.05 -0.07 14.62
C ALA A 96 2.56 -0.14 14.29
N PHE A 97 3.40 -0.46 15.28
CA PHE A 97 4.84 -0.68 15.06
C PHE A 97 5.13 -1.97 14.29
N GLU A 98 4.49 -3.08 14.66
CA GLU A 98 4.61 -4.34 13.92
C GLU A 98 4.16 -4.19 12.47
N SER A 99 3.12 -3.39 12.22
CA SER A 99 2.64 -3.07 10.86
C SER A 99 3.52 -2.07 10.10
N GLY A 100 4.64 -1.59 10.68
CA GLY A 100 5.55 -0.63 10.06
C GLY A 100 4.90 0.74 9.82
N LEU A 101 4.05 1.20 10.74
CA LEU A 101 3.35 2.48 10.70
C LEU A 101 3.95 3.53 11.63
N ASP A 102 5.14 3.26 12.19
CA ASP A 102 5.85 4.11 13.15
C ASP A 102 6.04 5.56 12.65
N ARG A 103 6.25 5.76 11.35
CA ARG A 103 6.38 7.08 10.73
C ARG A 103 5.15 7.98 10.93
N PHE A 104 3.98 7.41 11.16
CA PHE A 104 2.74 8.14 11.41
C PHE A 104 2.48 8.40 12.90
N ILE A 105 3.29 7.82 13.81
CA ILE A 105 3.12 7.91 15.25
C ILE A 105 4.07 8.97 15.82
N LYS A 106 3.50 10.01 16.44
CA LYS A 106 4.26 11.09 17.08
C LYS A 106 4.16 10.98 18.60
N LEU A 107 4.98 10.08 19.19
CA LEU A 107 5.01 9.88 20.65
C LEU A 107 5.60 11.07 21.41
N ASP A 108 6.44 11.87 20.75
CA ASP A 108 7.15 13.03 21.30
C ASP A 108 6.31 14.32 21.32
N LYS A 109 5.13 14.34 20.65
CA LYS A 109 4.27 15.53 20.69
C LYS A 109 3.79 15.84 22.12
N SER A 110 3.65 17.11 22.44
CA SER A 110 3.23 17.58 23.77
C SER A 110 1.80 17.16 24.13
N SER A 111 0.90 17.10 23.15
CA SER A 111 -0.47 16.66 23.35
C SER A 111 -0.55 15.18 23.66
N ASP A 112 -1.40 14.81 24.60
CA ASP A 112 -1.73 13.42 24.85
C ASP A 112 -2.77 12.91 23.83
N PHE A 113 -2.88 11.57 23.70
CA PHE A 113 -3.86 10.91 22.87
C PHE A 113 -4.16 9.49 23.37
N ILE A 114 -5.35 9.00 23.06
CA ILE A 114 -5.78 7.64 23.44
C ILE A 114 -4.81 6.62 22.84
N GLY A 115 -4.26 5.75 23.70
CA GLY A 115 -3.33 4.69 23.30
C GLY A 115 -1.84 5.07 23.38
N LYS A 116 -1.46 6.32 23.67
CA LYS A 116 -0.05 6.74 23.76
C LYS A 116 0.77 5.89 24.73
N THR A 117 0.22 5.60 25.92
CA THR A 117 0.89 4.76 26.94
C THR A 117 1.03 3.31 26.46
N ALA A 118 -0.02 2.76 25.82
CA ALA A 118 0.02 1.40 25.27
C ALA A 118 1.06 1.27 24.14
N LEU A 119 1.13 2.27 23.26
CA LEU A 119 2.15 2.31 22.19
C LEU A 119 3.56 2.38 22.75
N LYS A 120 3.81 3.21 23.77
CA LYS A 120 5.13 3.25 24.44
C LYS A 120 5.51 1.88 24.99
N LYS A 121 4.59 1.21 25.68
CA LYS A 121 4.82 -0.15 26.21
C LYS A 121 5.08 -1.15 25.08
N SER A 122 4.36 -1.10 23.98
CA SER A 122 4.56 -2.02 22.87
C SER A 122 5.91 -1.84 22.16
N MET A 123 6.57 -0.69 22.29
CA MET A 123 7.94 -0.50 21.78
C MET A 123 8.99 -1.31 22.56
N GLU A 124 8.71 -1.65 23.82
CA GLU A 124 9.63 -2.36 24.72
C GLU A 124 9.51 -3.89 24.59
N ASP A 125 8.50 -4.37 23.86
CA ASP A 125 8.27 -5.80 23.68
C ASP A 125 9.34 -6.41 22.76
N ALA A 126 10.11 -7.35 23.31
CA ALA A 126 11.17 -8.04 22.57
C ALA A 126 10.66 -9.13 21.60
N ASN A 127 9.42 -9.58 21.77
CA ASN A 127 8.82 -10.65 20.96
C ASN A 127 7.96 -10.09 19.80
N LYS A 128 8.41 -9.01 19.20
CA LYS A 128 7.67 -8.38 18.08
C LYS A 128 7.82 -9.15 16.80
N ASN A 129 6.76 -9.04 16.01
CA ASN A 129 6.86 -9.23 14.58
C ASN A 129 7.23 -7.90 13.91
N ASN A 130 7.83 -7.97 12.74
CA ASN A 130 8.05 -6.83 11.88
C ASN A 130 7.41 -7.08 10.53
N PHE A 131 6.83 -6.02 9.99
CA PHE A 131 6.36 -6.01 8.62
C PHE A 131 7.53 -6.15 7.64
N VAL A 132 7.36 -7.04 6.64
CA VAL A 132 8.34 -7.25 5.58
C VAL A 132 7.67 -7.29 4.21
N THR A 133 8.43 -6.88 3.21
CA THR A 133 8.13 -7.13 1.80
C THR A 133 9.03 -8.24 1.30
N LEU A 134 8.44 -9.25 0.69
CA LEU A 134 9.13 -10.44 0.20
C LEU A 134 9.05 -10.50 -1.32
N GLU A 135 10.18 -10.78 -1.97
CA GLU A 135 10.26 -11.26 -3.34
C GLU A 135 10.33 -12.79 -3.31
N ILE A 136 9.37 -13.45 -3.95
CA ILE A 136 9.28 -14.90 -4.01
C ILE A 136 9.89 -15.36 -5.32
N LEU A 137 10.85 -16.28 -5.23
CA LEU A 137 11.59 -16.75 -6.38
C LEU A 137 10.98 -18.02 -6.97
N ASP A 138 11.04 -18.13 -8.30
CA ASP A 138 10.71 -19.34 -9.07
C ASP A 138 9.30 -19.90 -8.82
N THR A 139 8.33 -19.03 -8.52
CA THR A 139 6.92 -19.42 -8.45
C THR A 139 6.45 -19.94 -9.82
N LYS A 140 5.82 -21.12 -9.83
CA LYS A 140 5.40 -21.79 -11.09
C LYS A 140 3.90 -21.65 -11.33
N ASP A 141 3.10 -21.99 -10.33
CA ASP A 141 1.67 -22.23 -10.52
C ASP A 141 0.78 -21.22 -9.79
N ALA A 142 1.29 -20.57 -8.73
CA ALA A 142 0.51 -19.63 -7.94
C ALA A 142 1.41 -18.62 -7.22
N ASP A 143 0.87 -17.41 -7.03
CA ASP A 143 1.41 -16.42 -6.11
C ASP A 143 0.78 -16.58 -4.72
N ALA A 144 1.47 -16.08 -3.69
CA ALA A 144 0.90 -15.95 -2.37
C ALA A 144 -0.36 -15.06 -2.40
N ARG A 145 -1.28 -15.26 -1.47
CA ARG A 145 -2.54 -14.50 -1.36
C ARG A 145 -2.73 -13.84 0.00
N GLY A 146 -2.05 -14.36 0.99
CA GLY A 146 -2.17 -14.08 2.40
C GLY A 146 -2.52 -15.34 3.19
N SER A 147 -2.03 -15.41 4.42
CA SER A 147 -2.11 -16.56 5.34
C SER A 147 -1.11 -17.68 5.10
N GLU A 148 -0.28 -17.62 4.07
CA GLU A 148 0.81 -18.56 3.85
C GLU A 148 1.84 -18.49 4.98
N GLY A 149 2.30 -19.67 5.45
CA GLY A 149 3.37 -19.76 6.45
C GLY A 149 4.71 -19.30 5.90
N ILE A 150 5.45 -18.54 6.69
CA ILE A 150 6.83 -18.11 6.40
C ILE A 150 7.74 -18.86 7.37
N PHE A 151 8.78 -19.47 6.84
CA PHE A 151 9.66 -20.38 7.57
C PHE A 151 11.13 -19.95 7.48
N LYS A 152 11.89 -20.30 8.52
CA LYS A 152 13.36 -20.27 8.54
C LYS A 152 13.86 -21.57 9.11
N ASN A 153 14.74 -22.28 8.37
CA ASN A 153 15.31 -23.57 8.80
C ASN A 153 14.24 -24.60 9.22
N GLY A 154 13.07 -24.60 8.58
CA GLY A 154 11.95 -25.48 8.90
C GLY A 154 11.04 -25.03 10.04
N GLU A 155 11.39 -23.96 10.75
CA GLU A 155 10.59 -23.36 11.81
C GLU A 155 9.64 -22.29 11.25
N LEU A 156 8.39 -22.29 11.71
CA LEU A 156 7.39 -21.27 11.36
C LEU A 156 7.72 -19.97 12.11
N ILE A 157 8.12 -18.91 11.39
CA ILE A 157 8.57 -17.64 11.97
C ILE A 157 7.65 -16.46 11.61
N GLY A 158 6.63 -16.69 10.84
CA GLY A 158 5.72 -15.63 10.42
C GLY A 158 4.67 -16.09 9.44
N ARG A 159 3.88 -15.14 8.94
CA ARG A 159 2.88 -15.39 7.91
C ARG A 159 2.79 -14.26 6.90
N ALA A 160 2.45 -14.60 5.67
CA ALA A 160 2.05 -13.61 4.67
C ALA A 160 0.67 -13.02 5.03
N THR A 161 0.50 -11.74 4.77
CA THR A 161 -0.78 -11.03 4.94
C THR A 161 -1.44 -10.73 3.61
N SER A 162 -0.61 -10.53 2.59
CA SER A 162 -1.02 -10.30 1.19
C SER A 162 0.00 -10.89 0.25
N GLY A 163 -0.38 -11.11 -1.00
CA GLY A 163 0.54 -11.53 -2.03
C GLY A 163 -0.08 -11.47 -3.42
N GLY A 164 0.76 -11.53 -4.42
CA GLY A 164 0.40 -11.49 -5.83
C GLY A 164 1.58 -11.12 -6.72
N PHE A 165 1.32 -11.10 -8.02
CA PHE A 165 2.33 -10.73 -9.00
C PHE A 165 2.36 -9.22 -9.23
N GLY A 166 3.52 -8.61 -9.10
CA GLY A 166 3.80 -7.21 -9.41
C GLY A 166 4.20 -7.05 -10.87
N PHE A 167 3.25 -6.65 -11.71
CA PHE A 167 3.44 -6.61 -13.16
C PHE A 167 4.43 -5.53 -13.63
N ARG A 168 4.51 -4.39 -12.94
CA ARG A 168 5.44 -3.32 -13.32
C ARG A 168 6.90 -3.67 -13.03
N ILE A 169 7.12 -4.46 -11.98
CA ILE A 169 8.48 -4.90 -11.58
C ILE A 169 8.77 -6.34 -11.99
N ASN A 170 7.79 -7.05 -12.54
CA ASN A 170 7.88 -8.45 -13.01
C ASN A 170 8.37 -9.41 -11.92
N LYS A 171 7.75 -9.35 -10.72
CA LYS A 171 8.12 -10.16 -9.55
C LYS A 171 6.89 -10.68 -8.82
N SER A 172 6.98 -11.91 -8.31
CA SER A 172 6.04 -12.42 -7.32
C SER A 172 6.37 -11.82 -5.96
N LEU A 173 5.39 -11.23 -5.30
CA LEU A 173 5.54 -10.50 -4.05
C LEU A 173 4.64 -11.07 -2.96
N ALA A 174 5.10 -10.97 -1.72
CA ALA A 174 4.24 -11.06 -0.55
C ALA A 174 4.55 -9.94 0.45
N LEU A 175 3.52 -9.49 1.14
CA LEU A 175 3.65 -8.72 2.36
C LEU A 175 3.38 -9.65 3.53
N GLY A 176 4.10 -9.50 4.61
CA GLY A 176 3.94 -10.39 5.75
C GLY A 176 4.50 -9.80 7.04
N LEU A 177 4.24 -10.51 8.12
CA LEU A 177 4.84 -10.25 9.42
C LEU A 177 5.69 -11.46 9.81
N VAL A 178 6.92 -11.19 10.21
CA VAL A 178 7.89 -12.20 10.66
C VAL A 178 8.51 -11.77 11.98
N GLN A 179 9.01 -12.73 12.76
CA GLN A 179 9.77 -12.43 13.96
C GLN A 179 10.91 -11.44 13.64
N SER A 180 11.10 -10.45 14.49
CA SER A 180 11.93 -9.27 14.20
C SER A 180 13.38 -9.59 13.83
N GLU A 181 13.93 -10.68 14.36
CA GLU A 181 15.30 -11.14 14.04
C GLU A 181 15.49 -11.55 12.57
N TYR A 182 14.41 -11.96 11.88
CA TYR A 182 14.40 -12.39 10.49
C TYR A 182 13.89 -11.31 9.51
N SER A 183 13.67 -10.09 9.96
CA SER A 183 13.10 -9.02 9.15
C SER A 183 14.10 -8.18 8.36
N LYS A 184 15.40 -8.48 8.43
CA LYS A 184 16.45 -7.68 7.78
C LYS A 184 16.40 -7.83 6.26
N ILE A 185 16.58 -6.73 5.53
CA ILE A 185 16.70 -6.74 4.07
C ILE A 185 17.85 -7.67 3.66
N GLY A 186 17.60 -8.55 2.70
CA GLY A 186 18.52 -9.57 2.23
C GLY A 186 18.39 -10.90 2.96
N GLU A 187 17.59 -10.99 4.03
CA GLU A 187 17.32 -12.26 4.70
C GLU A 187 16.60 -13.21 3.75
N LYS A 188 17.06 -14.49 3.75
CA LYS A 188 16.46 -15.56 2.93
C LYS A 188 15.57 -16.41 3.82
N LEU A 189 14.31 -16.46 3.44
CA LEU A 189 13.23 -17.19 4.10
C LEU A 189 12.64 -18.21 3.13
N GLU A 190 11.72 -19.02 3.61
CA GLU A 190 10.88 -19.88 2.81
C GLU A 190 9.41 -19.48 3.00
N ILE A 191 8.62 -19.53 1.94
CA ILE A 191 7.16 -19.38 2.01
C ILE A 191 6.50 -20.61 1.42
N GLU A 192 5.46 -21.11 2.07
CA GLU A 192 4.72 -22.30 1.60
C GLU A 192 3.45 -21.89 0.86
N ILE A 193 3.40 -22.11 -0.45
CA ILE A 193 2.26 -21.80 -1.30
C ILE A 193 1.72 -23.10 -1.88
N LEU A 194 0.45 -23.41 -1.60
CA LEU A 194 -0.22 -24.64 -2.06
C LEU A 194 0.60 -25.92 -1.79
N GLY A 195 1.22 -26.00 -0.60
CA GLY A 195 2.02 -27.16 -0.19
C GLY A 195 3.44 -27.22 -0.77
N ASN A 196 3.84 -26.24 -1.57
CA ASN A 196 5.19 -26.12 -2.10
C ASN A 196 5.95 -24.99 -1.39
N LYS A 197 7.20 -25.24 -1.04
CA LYS A 197 8.08 -24.24 -0.45
C LYS A 197 8.89 -23.52 -1.52
N TYR A 198 8.88 -22.21 -1.47
CA TYR A 198 9.63 -21.32 -2.35
C TYR A 198 10.58 -20.45 -1.52
N VAL A 199 11.72 -20.13 -2.10
CA VAL A 199 12.64 -19.15 -1.50
C VAL A 199 12.02 -17.77 -1.58
N ALA A 200 12.03 -17.05 -0.46
CA ALA A 200 11.54 -15.68 -0.37
C ALA A 200 12.64 -14.77 0.22
N ASN A 201 13.01 -13.73 -0.50
CA ASN A 201 13.98 -12.75 -0.02
C ASN A 201 13.27 -11.55 0.60
N VAL A 202 13.69 -11.14 1.79
CA VAL A 202 13.26 -9.85 2.36
C VAL A 202 13.88 -8.73 1.53
N ILE A 203 13.03 -7.90 0.94
CA ILE A 203 13.44 -6.75 0.13
C ILE A 203 13.01 -5.43 0.77
N SER A 204 13.54 -4.31 0.27
CA SER A 204 13.10 -2.99 0.70
C SER A 204 11.62 -2.77 0.35
N GLU A 205 10.92 -2.02 1.19
CA GLU A 205 9.57 -1.55 0.89
C GLU A 205 9.56 -0.71 -0.39
N ALA A 206 8.37 -0.65 -1.02
CA ALA A 206 8.13 0.08 -2.24
C ALA A 206 9.14 -0.26 -3.37
N PRO A 207 9.22 -1.54 -3.81
CA PRO A 207 10.15 -1.91 -4.88
C PRO A 207 9.87 -1.21 -6.22
N PHE A 208 8.64 -0.71 -6.43
CA PHE A 208 8.31 0.18 -7.54
C PHE A 208 8.44 1.65 -7.09
N ASP A 209 9.17 2.47 -7.84
CA ASP A 209 9.36 3.90 -7.58
C ASP A 209 9.58 4.24 -6.09
N PRO A 210 10.66 3.73 -5.46
CA PRO A 210 10.89 3.88 -4.02
C PRO A 210 11.03 5.34 -3.58
N SER A 211 11.41 6.23 -4.48
CA SER A 211 11.54 7.68 -4.23
C SER A 211 10.25 8.48 -4.48
N ASN A 212 9.15 7.80 -4.86
CA ASN A 212 7.85 8.42 -5.16
C ASN A 212 7.89 9.52 -6.24
N LYS A 213 8.80 9.40 -7.22
CA LYS A 213 8.92 10.40 -8.30
C LYS A 213 7.68 10.47 -9.17
N LEU A 214 7.12 9.30 -9.54
CA LEU A 214 5.89 9.24 -10.33
C LEU A 214 4.68 9.70 -9.53
N LEU A 215 4.63 9.35 -8.25
CA LEU A 215 3.57 9.76 -7.33
C LEU A 215 3.52 11.29 -7.15
N MET A 216 4.70 11.92 -7.13
CA MET A 216 4.85 13.37 -6.86
C MET A 216 5.01 14.21 -8.14
N SER A 217 4.94 13.58 -9.32
CA SER A 217 5.14 14.27 -10.60
C SER A 217 4.07 15.31 -10.94
#